data_732c0bca55b59935a5698ff0af8970e6
#
_entry.id   732c0bca55b59935a5698ff0af8970e6
#
_cell.length_a   1.000
_cell.length_b   1.000
_cell.length_c   1.000
_cell.angle_alpha   90.00
_cell.angle_beta   90.00
_cell.angle_gamma   90.00
#
_symmetry.space_group_name_H-M   'P 1'
#
loop_
_entity.id
_entity.type
_entity.pdbx_description
1 polymer ?
#
loop_
_entity_poly.entity_id
_entity_poly.type
_entity_poly.pdbx_seq_one_letter_code
_entity_poly.pdbx_strand_id
1 'polypeptide(L)'
;MAAGELKHGTLALIEKGTPVILLNPKDESFADSLSNGMEAKARGAKIIALSNAENENYDLLFKLPACDSVFYPILEVVPLQLLAYYSAVERGKNPDKPRNLAKSVTVK
;
A
#
# COMPACT_ATOMS: atom_id res chain seq x y z
N MET A 1 3.12 6.37 -3.37
CA MET A 1 2.73 7.51 -4.23
C MET A 1 1.33 7.97 -3.87
N ALA A 2 0.99 9.21 -4.07
CA ALA A 2 -0.39 9.68 -3.92
C ALA A 2 -1.30 9.00 -4.96
N ALA A 3 -2.52 8.63 -4.55
CA ALA A 3 -3.44 7.89 -5.42
C ALA A 3 -3.78 8.66 -6.72
N GLY A 4 -3.87 10.00 -6.65
CA GLY A 4 -4.09 10.85 -7.82
C GLY A 4 -2.98 10.81 -8.87
N GLU A 5 -1.76 10.49 -8.47
CA GLU A 5 -0.61 10.37 -9.37
C GLU A 5 -0.60 9.06 -10.19
N LEU A 6 -1.46 8.11 -9.84
CA LEU A 6 -1.56 6.83 -10.52
C LEU A 6 -1.81 6.99 -12.04
N LYS A 7 -2.60 7.99 -12.40
CA LYS A 7 -2.98 8.29 -13.80
C LYS A 7 -1.82 8.80 -14.66
N HIS A 8 -0.78 9.32 -14.05
CA HIS A 8 0.33 9.98 -14.75
C HIS A 8 1.43 9.01 -15.21
N GLY A 9 1.12 7.73 -15.38
CA GLY A 9 2.03 6.74 -15.96
C GLY A 9 1.97 5.37 -15.30
N THR A 10 1.97 5.32 -13.97
CA THR A 10 2.04 4.06 -13.19
C THR A 10 0.85 3.14 -13.47
N LEU A 11 -0.29 3.70 -13.84
CA LEU A 11 -1.49 2.93 -14.20
C LEU A 11 -1.24 2.00 -15.41
N ALA A 12 -0.32 2.37 -16.29
CA ALA A 12 0.06 1.53 -17.45
C ALA A 12 0.78 0.24 -17.05
N LEU A 13 1.33 0.17 -15.84
CA LEU A 13 2.03 -1.02 -15.33
C LEU A 13 1.08 -2.04 -14.69
N ILE A 14 -0.20 -1.72 -14.58
CA ILE A 14 -1.18 -2.59 -13.96
C ILE A 14 -1.68 -3.60 -14.96
N GLU A 15 -1.47 -4.87 -14.65
CA GLU A 15 -1.93 -6.03 -15.37
C GLU A 15 -2.91 -6.83 -14.50
N LYS A 16 -3.57 -7.82 -15.09
CA LYS A 16 -4.48 -8.72 -14.38
C LYS A 16 -3.75 -9.42 -13.22
N GLY A 17 -4.25 -9.22 -12.02
CA GLY A 17 -3.71 -9.82 -10.79
C GLY A 17 -2.62 -9.00 -10.12
N THR A 18 -2.20 -7.85 -10.67
CA THR A 18 -1.24 -6.95 -10.02
C THR A 18 -1.77 -6.54 -8.64
N PRO A 19 -1.03 -6.82 -7.54
CA PRO A 19 -1.45 -6.36 -6.22
C PRO A 19 -1.24 -4.85 -6.09
N VAL A 20 -2.27 -4.16 -5.66
CA VAL A 20 -2.22 -2.72 -5.34
C VAL A 20 -2.60 -2.54 -3.88
N ILE A 21 -1.68 -1.98 -3.11
CA ILE A 21 -1.94 -1.63 -1.71
C ILE A 21 -2.54 -0.23 -1.69
N LEU A 22 -3.78 -0.14 -1.19
CA LEU A 22 -4.53 1.10 -1.09
C LEU A 22 -4.61 1.53 0.38
N LEU A 23 -3.96 2.63 0.71
CA LEU A 23 -4.13 3.30 2.00
C LEU A 23 -5.36 4.19 1.90
N ASN A 24 -6.45 3.78 2.53
CA ASN A 24 -7.74 4.45 2.39
C ASN A 24 -8.48 4.55 3.74
N PRO A 25 -7.89 5.23 4.74
CA PRO A 25 -8.58 5.50 5.98
C PRO A 25 -9.78 6.42 5.70
N LYS A 26 -10.79 6.35 6.56
CA LYS A 26 -12.00 7.16 6.44
C LYS A 26 -11.73 8.60 6.91
N ASP A 27 -11.07 9.36 6.05
CA ASP A 27 -10.78 10.77 6.19
C ASP A 27 -11.33 11.58 5.01
N GLU A 28 -10.92 12.83 4.87
CA GLU A 28 -11.36 13.72 3.78
C GLU A 28 -10.98 13.24 2.38
N SER A 29 -9.91 12.43 2.28
CA SER A 29 -9.42 11.89 0.99
C SER A 29 -10.05 10.54 0.60
N PHE A 30 -10.91 9.98 1.45
CA PHE A 30 -11.44 8.62 1.31
C PHE A 30 -12.08 8.37 -0.06
N ALA A 31 -12.97 9.26 -0.49
CA ALA A 31 -13.71 9.08 -1.74
C ALA A 31 -12.78 9.16 -2.97
N ASP A 32 -11.84 10.10 -2.96
CA ASP A 32 -10.90 10.30 -4.07
C ASP A 32 -9.92 9.12 -4.17
N SER A 33 -9.40 8.67 -3.03
CA SER A 33 -8.52 7.51 -2.97
C SER A 33 -9.23 6.23 -3.43
N LEU A 34 -10.48 6.04 -3.03
CA LEU A 34 -11.31 4.93 -3.48
C LEU A 34 -11.50 4.98 -4.99
N SER A 35 -11.86 6.12 -5.55
CA SER A 35 -12.06 6.32 -6.99
C SER A 35 -10.79 5.95 -7.78
N ASN A 36 -9.63 6.42 -7.33
CA ASN A 36 -8.35 6.08 -7.96
C ASN A 36 -8.02 4.57 -7.84
N GLY A 37 -8.35 3.95 -6.71
CA GLY A 37 -8.22 2.50 -6.53
C GLY A 37 -9.10 1.71 -7.50
N MET A 38 -10.31 2.19 -7.77
CA MET A 38 -11.23 1.56 -8.72
C MET A 38 -10.71 1.60 -10.16
N GLU A 39 -9.99 2.63 -10.54
CA GLU A 39 -9.34 2.68 -11.86
C GLU A 39 -8.26 1.58 -12.02
N ALA A 40 -7.50 1.33 -10.96
CA ALA A 40 -6.57 0.22 -10.93
C ALA A 40 -7.31 -1.14 -11.01
N LYS A 41 -8.40 -1.29 -10.27
CA LYS A 41 -9.22 -2.50 -10.29
C LYS A 41 -9.83 -2.77 -11.66
N ALA A 42 -10.30 -1.75 -12.36
CA ALA A 42 -10.82 -1.86 -13.72
C ALA A 42 -9.79 -2.40 -14.72
N ARG A 43 -8.49 -2.24 -14.43
CA ARG A 43 -7.38 -2.81 -15.21
C ARG A 43 -6.95 -4.19 -14.76
N GLY A 44 -7.64 -4.76 -13.79
CA GLY A 44 -7.39 -6.11 -13.29
C GLY A 44 -6.53 -6.19 -12.04
N ALA A 45 -6.22 -5.08 -11.36
CA ALA A 45 -5.53 -5.10 -10.09
C ALA A 45 -6.32 -5.83 -9.00
N LYS A 46 -5.59 -6.43 -8.07
CA LYS A 46 -6.13 -6.90 -6.78
C LYS A 46 -5.90 -5.83 -5.73
N ILE A 47 -6.98 -5.33 -5.14
CA ILE A 47 -6.92 -4.24 -4.16
C ILE A 47 -6.78 -4.81 -2.76
N ILE A 48 -5.65 -4.52 -2.13
CA ILE A 48 -5.36 -4.80 -0.73
C ILE A 48 -5.49 -3.48 0.01
N ALA A 49 -6.59 -3.29 0.74
CA ALA A 49 -6.85 -2.03 1.41
C ALA A 49 -6.40 -2.05 2.88
N LEU A 50 -5.81 -0.94 3.33
CA LEU A 50 -5.68 -0.59 4.73
C LEU A 50 -6.69 0.51 5.00
N SER A 51 -7.77 0.17 5.71
CA SER A 51 -8.90 1.08 5.92
C SER A 51 -9.65 0.71 7.19
N ASN A 52 -10.32 1.68 7.79
CA ASN A 52 -11.28 1.46 8.85
C ASN A 52 -12.73 1.35 8.33
N ALA A 53 -12.93 1.46 7.02
CA ALA A 53 -14.22 1.29 6.35
C ALA A 53 -14.18 0.06 5.42
N GLU A 54 -15.26 -0.69 5.40
CA GLU A 54 -15.46 -1.79 4.47
C GLU A 54 -15.92 -1.26 3.10
N ASN A 55 -15.49 -1.95 2.04
CA ASN A 55 -15.96 -1.67 0.69
C ASN A 55 -15.92 -2.97 -0.14
N GLU A 56 -16.96 -3.20 -0.91
CA GLU A 56 -17.09 -4.39 -1.76
C GLU A 56 -16.00 -4.51 -2.84
N ASN A 57 -15.35 -3.41 -3.15
CA ASN A 57 -14.29 -3.36 -4.15
C ASN A 57 -12.91 -3.79 -3.62
N TYR A 58 -12.77 -3.96 -2.31
CA TYR A 58 -11.53 -4.46 -1.73
C TYR A 58 -11.48 -5.98 -1.87
N ASP A 59 -10.39 -6.50 -2.39
CA ASP A 59 -10.15 -7.95 -2.48
C ASP A 59 -9.64 -8.48 -1.13
N LEU A 60 -8.90 -7.65 -0.40
CA LEU A 60 -8.44 -7.92 0.96
C LEU A 60 -8.49 -6.61 1.77
N LEU A 61 -8.97 -6.70 2.99
CA LEU A 61 -9.03 -5.57 3.92
C LEU A 61 -8.21 -5.84 5.18
N PHE A 62 -7.21 -4.99 5.43
CA PHE A 62 -6.62 -4.79 6.73
C PHE A 62 -7.40 -3.70 7.45
N LYS A 63 -8.21 -4.11 8.43
CA LYS A 63 -9.09 -3.18 9.14
C LYS A 63 -8.30 -2.40 10.17
N LEU A 64 -8.21 -1.09 9.95
CA LEU A 64 -7.60 -0.15 10.89
C LEU A 64 -8.61 0.23 12.00
N PRO A 65 -8.17 0.44 13.24
CA PRO A 65 -9.03 0.99 14.27
C PRO A 65 -9.41 2.43 13.95
N ALA A 66 -10.59 2.85 14.41
CA ALA A 66 -11.01 4.24 14.31
C ALA A 66 -10.18 5.11 15.27
N CYS A 67 -9.65 6.21 14.76
CA CYS A 67 -8.89 7.20 15.54
C CYS A 67 -8.93 8.56 14.84
N ASP A 68 -8.33 9.58 15.45
CA ASP A 68 -8.11 10.86 14.78
C ASP A 68 -7.23 10.67 13.53
N SER A 69 -7.56 11.37 12.45
CA SER A 69 -6.89 11.25 11.15
C SER A 69 -5.37 11.48 11.22
N VAL A 70 -4.92 12.30 12.16
CA VAL A 70 -3.49 12.57 12.39
C VAL A 70 -2.69 11.32 12.76
N PHE A 71 -3.34 10.28 13.30
CA PHE A 71 -2.69 9.02 13.70
C PHE A 71 -2.71 7.94 12.62
N TYR A 72 -3.47 8.08 11.55
CA TYR A 72 -3.53 7.06 10.49
C TYR A 72 -2.17 6.69 9.91
N PRO A 73 -1.25 7.61 9.63
CA PRO A 73 0.06 7.22 9.13
C PRO A 73 0.82 6.24 10.03
N ILE A 74 0.68 6.37 11.36
CA ILE A 74 1.30 5.46 12.33
C ILE A 74 0.64 4.08 12.28
N LEU A 75 -0.69 4.03 12.20
CA LEU A 75 -1.44 2.78 12.11
C LEU A 75 -1.23 2.05 10.79
N GLU A 76 -1.01 2.77 9.71
CA GLU A 76 -0.77 2.21 8.37
C GLU A 76 0.65 1.68 8.19
N VAL A 77 1.64 2.34 8.80
CA VAL A 77 3.05 1.92 8.63
C VAL A 77 3.33 0.57 9.25
N VAL A 78 2.70 0.23 10.36
CA VAL A 78 2.93 -1.04 11.06
C VAL A 78 2.57 -2.25 10.19
N PRO A 79 1.35 -2.39 9.64
CA PRO A 79 1.03 -3.50 8.75
C PRO A 79 1.86 -3.50 7.47
N LEU A 80 2.28 -2.34 6.95
CA LEU A 80 3.16 -2.26 5.79
C LEU A 80 4.56 -2.79 6.10
N GLN A 81 5.10 -2.48 7.28
CA GLN A 81 6.38 -3.02 7.74
C GLN A 81 6.32 -4.54 7.93
N LEU A 82 5.24 -5.05 8.51
CA LEU A 82 5.00 -6.48 8.66
C LEU A 82 4.90 -7.17 7.29
N LEU A 83 4.18 -6.57 6.36
CA LEU A 83 4.07 -7.10 4.99
C LEU A 83 5.44 -7.17 4.32
N ALA A 84 6.25 -6.12 4.44
CA ALA A 84 7.60 -6.09 3.89
C ALA A 84 8.49 -7.15 4.53
N TYR A 85 8.44 -7.28 5.86
CA TYR A 85 9.18 -8.29 6.60
C TYR A 85 8.84 -9.70 6.15
N TYR A 86 7.56 -10.07 6.20
CA TYR A 86 7.11 -11.41 5.82
C TYR A 86 7.37 -11.72 4.34
N SER A 87 7.20 -10.73 3.46
CA SER A 87 7.51 -10.90 2.04
C SER A 87 8.99 -11.18 1.80
N ALA A 88 9.88 -10.53 2.57
CA ALA A 88 11.31 -10.79 2.50
C ALA A 88 11.64 -12.21 2.97
N VAL A 89 11.09 -12.62 4.10
CA VAL A 89 11.30 -13.96 4.69
C VAL A 89 10.81 -15.05 3.74
N GLU A 90 9.58 -14.93 3.22
CA GLU A 90 9.00 -15.88 2.26
C GLU A 90 9.84 -16.02 0.97
N ARG A 91 10.51 -14.95 0.57
CA ARG A 91 11.42 -14.96 -0.59
C ARG A 91 12.86 -15.37 -0.22
N GLY A 92 13.10 -15.83 0.99
CA GLY A 92 14.43 -16.24 1.46
C GLY A 92 15.42 -15.09 1.55
N LYS A 93 14.93 -13.86 1.73
CA LYS A 93 15.78 -12.67 1.90
C LYS A 93 15.91 -12.30 3.37
N ASN A 94 17.04 -11.69 3.72
CA ASN A 94 17.26 -11.20 5.07
C ASN A 94 16.84 -9.73 5.16
N PRO A 95 15.77 -9.41 5.92
CA PRO A 95 15.29 -8.03 6.04
C PRO A 95 16.26 -7.11 6.77
N ASP A 96 17.12 -7.66 7.65
CA ASP A 96 18.10 -6.88 8.40
C ASP A 96 19.37 -6.54 7.60
N LYS A 97 19.62 -7.31 6.55
CA LYS A 97 20.78 -7.15 5.67
C LYS A 97 20.34 -7.12 4.21
N PRO A 98 19.64 -6.05 3.78
CA PRO A 98 19.20 -5.95 2.41
C PRO A 98 20.39 -5.84 1.45
N ARG A 99 20.30 -6.57 0.35
CA ARG A 99 21.33 -6.54 -0.69
C ARG A 99 21.45 -5.15 -1.29
N ASN A 100 22.68 -4.69 -1.51
CA ASN A 100 22.99 -3.40 -2.12
C ASN A 100 22.57 -2.16 -1.28
N LEU A 101 22.30 -2.34 0.02
CA LEU A 101 22.01 -1.24 0.91
C LEU A 101 23.03 -1.21 2.06
N ALA A 102 23.76 -0.12 2.20
CA ALA A 102 24.63 0.14 3.33
C ALA A 102 23.97 1.11 4.30
N LYS A 103 24.16 0.90 5.61
CA LYS A 103 23.68 1.81 6.67
C LYS A 103 24.35 3.18 6.63
N SER A 104 25.53 3.26 6.04
CA SER A 104 26.26 4.50 5.83
C SER A 104 27.01 4.43 4.50
N VAL A 105 27.00 5.53 3.78
CA VAL A 105 27.84 5.69 2.58
C VAL A 105 29.24 6.06 3.03
N THR A 106 30.17 5.11 2.95
CA THR A 106 31.59 5.27 3.31
C THR A 106 32.48 5.45 2.12
N VAL A 107 31.92 5.68 0.95
CA VAL A 107 32.67 5.90 -0.30
C VAL A 107 33.21 7.33 -0.28
N LYS A 108 34.52 7.42 -0.34
CA LYS A 108 35.22 8.69 -0.54
C LYS A 108 35.25 9.06 -2.03
#